data_789f9e52bc5368b3c6d51de803fc0def
#
_entry.id   789f9e52bc5368b3c6d51de803fc0def
#
_cell.length_a   1.000
_cell.length_b   1.000
_cell.length_c   1.000
_cell.angle_alpha   90.00
_cell.angle_beta   90.00
_cell.angle_gamma   90.00
#
_symmetry.space_group_name_H-M   'P 1'
#
loop_
_entity.id
_entity.type
_entity.pdbx_description
1 polymer ?
#
loop_
_entity_poly.entity_id
_entity_poly.type
_entity_poly.pdbx_seq_one_letter_code
_entity_poly.pdbx_strand_id
1 'polypeptide(L)'
;MNFTTAWALHPQLARDTVPLGDLALSRVLIIKDANYPWLLLVPRRPDITEIIDLDGVEQAQLMVEIDRTARALKTVTECDKLNIAALGNAVPQLHVHIIARRKTDEAWPKPVWGAVPPLAHDAAALDQFMNVMRAKLWVS
;
A
#
# COMPACT_ATOMS: atom_id res chain seq x y z
N MET A 1 -31.95 -15.21 2.67
CA MET A 1 -30.56 -15.69 2.48
C MET A 1 -29.69 -14.50 2.12
N ASN A 2 -28.78 -14.13 3.00
CA ASN A 2 -27.89 -13.00 2.74
C ASN A 2 -26.69 -13.50 1.93
N PHE A 3 -26.62 -13.08 0.67
CA PHE A 3 -25.44 -13.28 -0.15
C PHE A 3 -24.50 -12.11 0.08
N THR A 4 -23.51 -12.30 0.94
CA THR A 4 -22.40 -11.33 1.01
C THR A 4 -21.54 -11.50 -0.23
N THR A 5 -21.41 -10.44 -1.00
CA THR A 5 -20.46 -10.43 -2.11
C THR A 5 -19.07 -10.65 -1.55
N ALA A 6 -18.39 -11.69 -2.00
CA ALA A 6 -17.01 -11.93 -1.59
C ALA A 6 -16.12 -10.78 -2.08
N TRP A 7 -15.18 -10.35 -1.23
CA TRP A 7 -14.21 -9.34 -1.62
C TRP A 7 -13.27 -9.88 -2.69
N ALA A 8 -12.98 -9.04 -3.68
CA ALA A 8 -11.95 -9.31 -4.69
C ALA A 8 -11.15 -8.03 -4.96
N LEU A 9 -9.86 -8.20 -5.18
CA LEU A 9 -8.99 -7.09 -5.54
C LEU A 9 -9.35 -6.59 -6.95
N HIS A 10 -9.48 -5.26 -7.10
CA HIS A 10 -9.75 -4.65 -8.40
C HIS A 10 -8.70 -5.10 -9.43
N PRO A 11 -9.10 -5.47 -10.66
CA PRO A 11 -8.17 -5.99 -11.68
C PRO A 11 -7.01 -5.05 -11.99
N GLN A 12 -7.22 -3.72 -11.98
CA GLN A 12 -6.14 -2.76 -12.22
C GLN A 12 -5.11 -2.77 -11.09
N LEU A 13 -5.57 -2.84 -9.84
CA LEU A 13 -4.65 -2.97 -8.69
C LEU A 13 -3.86 -4.28 -8.75
N ALA A 14 -4.52 -5.37 -9.15
CA ALA A 14 -3.85 -6.66 -9.30
C ALA A 14 -2.75 -6.61 -10.38
N ARG A 15 -2.98 -5.88 -11.48
CA ARG A 15 -1.99 -5.72 -12.55
C ARG A 15 -0.81 -4.84 -12.13
N ASP A 16 -1.09 -3.79 -11.34
CA ASP A 16 -0.11 -2.75 -11.01
C ASP A 16 0.74 -3.09 -9.79
N THR A 17 0.48 -4.22 -9.13
CA THR A 17 1.09 -4.53 -7.83
C THR A 17 1.56 -5.97 -7.73
N VAL A 18 2.43 -6.19 -6.73
CA VAL A 18 2.83 -7.52 -6.26
C VAL A 18 2.30 -7.68 -4.84
N PRO A 19 1.61 -8.80 -4.50
CA PRO A 19 1.08 -8.99 -3.15
C PRO A 19 2.20 -9.28 -2.15
N LEU A 20 2.13 -8.63 -1.00
CA LEU A 20 3.06 -8.87 0.12
C LEU A 20 2.46 -9.81 1.16
N GLY A 21 1.20 -9.62 1.53
CA GLY A 21 0.47 -10.45 2.48
C GLY A 21 -0.77 -9.74 3.01
N ASP A 22 -1.52 -10.42 3.87
CA ASP A 22 -2.74 -9.88 4.46
C ASP A 22 -2.54 -9.56 5.95
N LEU A 23 -2.98 -8.37 6.35
CA LEU A 23 -3.18 -7.98 7.74
C LEU A 23 -4.63 -8.33 8.14
N ALA A 24 -5.05 -7.97 9.34
CA ALA A 24 -6.39 -8.31 9.82
C ALA A 24 -7.49 -7.75 8.91
N LEU A 25 -7.36 -6.52 8.44
CA LEU A 25 -8.31 -5.88 7.54
C LEU A 25 -7.81 -5.81 6.11
N SER A 26 -6.59 -5.33 5.90
CA SER A 26 -6.10 -4.93 4.58
C SER A 26 -5.13 -5.94 3.98
N ARG A 27 -5.18 -6.06 2.64
CA ARG A 27 -4.10 -6.68 1.86
C ARG A 27 -3.02 -5.64 1.63
N VAL A 28 -1.77 -6.03 1.85
CA VAL A 28 -0.60 -5.19 1.60
C VAL A 28 -0.04 -5.55 0.23
N LEU A 29 0.10 -4.53 -0.61
CA LEU A 29 0.61 -4.66 -1.98
C LEU A 29 1.82 -3.77 -2.17
N ILE A 30 2.70 -4.13 -3.11
CA ILE A 30 3.82 -3.31 -3.55
C ILE A 30 3.54 -2.85 -4.97
N ILE A 31 3.59 -1.55 -5.22
CA ILE A 31 3.44 -0.97 -6.57
C ILE A 31 4.64 -1.39 -7.43
N LYS A 32 4.37 -1.72 -8.70
CA LYS A 32 5.39 -2.07 -9.70
C LYS A 32 6.08 -0.81 -10.22
N ASP A 33 6.75 -0.09 -9.32
CA ASP A 33 7.53 1.10 -9.63
C ASP A 33 8.73 1.16 -8.67
N ALA A 34 9.92 0.89 -9.18
CA ALA A 34 11.14 0.87 -8.39
C ALA A 34 11.71 2.26 -8.11
N ASN A 35 11.10 3.34 -8.60
CA ASN A 35 11.54 4.71 -8.30
C ASN A 35 11.42 5.03 -6.80
N TYR A 36 10.43 4.43 -6.13
CA TYR A 36 10.15 4.65 -4.70
C TYR A 36 9.72 3.36 -4.02
N PRO A 37 10.06 3.14 -2.72
CA PRO A 37 9.38 2.13 -1.93
C PRO A 37 7.92 2.54 -1.71
N TRP A 38 6.99 1.84 -2.34
CA TRP A 38 5.61 2.27 -2.48
C TRP A 38 4.66 1.12 -2.20
N LEU A 39 3.95 1.20 -1.07
CA LEU A 39 3.00 0.19 -0.62
C LEU A 39 1.57 0.68 -0.75
N LEU A 40 0.65 -0.27 -0.90
CA LEU A 40 -0.78 -0.04 -0.80
C LEU A 40 -1.37 -0.90 0.31
N LEU A 41 -2.33 -0.35 1.04
CA LEU A 41 -3.23 -1.12 1.90
C LEU A 41 -4.63 -1.11 1.28
N VAL A 42 -5.18 -2.28 1.01
CA VAL A 42 -6.52 -2.41 0.44
C VAL A 42 -7.41 -3.15 1.44
N PRO A 43 -8.35 -2.46 2.11
CA PRO A 43 -9.28 -3.12 3.02
C PRO A 43 -10.08 -4.21 2.32
N ARG A 44 -10.07 -5.43 2.88
CA ARG A 44 -10.75 -6.58 2.29
C ARG A 44 -12.23 -6.60 2.69
N ARG A 45 -12.96 -5.59 2.22
CA ARG A 45 -14.41 -5.45 2.40
C ARG A 45 -15.03 -5.11 1.06
N PRO A 46 -16.16 -5.73 0.69
CA PRO A 46 -16.82 -5.43 -0.59
C PRO A 46 -17.38 -4.01 -0.61
N ASP A 47 -17.41 -3.42 -1.80
CA ASP A 47 -18.09 -2.15 -2.10
C ASP A 47 -17.60 -0.94 -1.28
N ILE A 48 -16.32 -0.93 -0.93
CA ILE A 48 -15.71 0.18 -0.19
C ILE A 48 -14.91 1.05 -1.16
N THR A 49 -15.31 2.31 -1.30
CA THR A 49 -14.60 3.31 -2.12
C THR A 49 -13.99 4.42 -1.28
N GLU A 50 -14.62 4.74 -0.14
CA GLU A 50 -14.16 5.80 0.74
C GLU A 50 -13.88 5.26 2.14
N ILE A 51 -13.03 5.95 2.89
CA ILE A 51 -12.78 5.58 4.29
C ILE A 51 -14.08 5.60 5.10
N ILE A 52 -14.96 6.55 4.80
CA ILE A 52 -16.26 6.70 5.50
C ILE A 52 -17.24 5.57 5.21
N ASP A 53 -16.97 4.72 4.20
CA ASP A 53 -17.79 3.54 3.93
C ASP A 53 -17.49 2.39 4.90
N LEU A 54 -16.34 2.43 5.55
CA LEU A 54 -15.99 1.50 6.63
C LEU A 54 -16.74 1.87 7.90
N ASP A 55 -17.11 0.89 8.72
CA ASP A 55 -17.65 1.19 10.04
C ASP A 55 -16.55 1.71 10.99
N GLY A 56 -16.95 2.17 12.18
CA GLY A 56 -16.01 2.79 13.13
C GLY A 56 -14.89 1.86 13.60
N VAL A 57 -15.19 0.58 13.77
CA VAL A 57 -14.21 -0.44 14.18
C VAL A 57 -13.20 -0.68 13.04
N GLU A 58 -13.70 -0.78 11.81
CA GLU A 58 -12.87 -0.98 10.62
C GLU A 58 -11.99 0.25 10.33
N GLN A 59 -12.53 1.46 10.52
CA GLN A 59 -11.72 2.68 10.40
C GLN A 59 -10.58 2.71 11.41
N ALA A 60 -10.85 2.34 12.66
CA ALA A 60 -9.82 2.24 13.69
C ALA A 60 -8.78 1.17 13.34
N GLN A 61 -9.22 0.03 12.85
CA GLN A 61 -8.32 -1.04 12.41
C GLN A 61 -7.45 -0.60 11.23
N LEU A 62 -8.03 0.10 10.26
CA LEU A 62 -7.27 0.65 9.13
C LEU A 62 -6.15 1.58 9.63
N MET A 63 -6.44 2.46 10.58
CA MET A 63 -5.43 3.37 11.14
C MET A 63 -4.31 2.60 11.85
N VAL A 64 -4.64 1.54 12.59
CA VAL A 64 -3.65 0.65 13.21
C VAL A 64 -2.73 0.03 12.14
N GLU A 65 -3.32 -0.42 11.03
CA GLU A 65 -2.56 -1.05 9.94
C GLU A 65 -1.70 -0.03 9.19
N ILE A 66 -2.20 1.18 8.98
CA ILE A 66 -1.41 2.28 8.41
C ILE A 66 -0.20 2.57 9.30
N ASP A 67 -0.41 2.70 10.61
CA ASP A 67 0.66 2.97 11.58
C ASP A 67 1.73 1.86 11.54
N ARG A 68 1.32 0.61 11.64
CA ARG A 68 2.24 -0.54 11.61
C ARG A 68 3.05 -0.59 10.32
N THR A 69 2.38 -0.44 9.19
CA THR A 69 3.01 -0.51 7.86
C THR A 69 3.95 0.67 7.64
N ALA A 70 3.53 1.88 8.03
CA ALA A 70 4.35 3.08 7.92
C ALA A 70 5.62 2.99 8.78
N ARG A 71 5.51 2.51 10.02
CA ARG A 71 6.68 2.31 10.91
C ARG A 71 7.63 1.27 10.34
N ALA A 72 7.12 0.16 9.85
CA ALA A 72 7.93 -0.88 9.22
C ALA A 72 8.67 -0.34 8.00
N LEU A 73 7.96 0.37 7.12
CA LEU A 73 8.56 0.96 5.92
C LEU A 73 9.64 1.98 6.26
N LYS A 74 9.38 2.84 7.24
CA LYS A 74 10.36 3.84 7.70
C LYS A 74 11.61 3.18 8.25
N THR A 75 11.44 2.13 9.05
CA THR A 75 12.57 1.37 9.62
C THR A 75 13.41 0.70 8.52
N VAL A 76 12.75 0.06 7.56
CA VAL A 76 13.44 -0.68 6.48
C VAL A 76 14.15 0.28 5.52
N THR A 77 13.53 1.41 5.19
CA THR A 77 14.06 2.33 4.17
C THR A 77 14.91 3.46 4.72
N GLU A 78 14.74 3.80 6.01
CA GLU A 78 15.35 5.00 6.63
C GLU A 78 15.02 6.26 5.83
N CYS A 79 13.78 6.37 5.34
CA CYS A 79 13.35 7.45 4.47
C CYS A 79 13.29 8.81 5.20
N ASP A 80 13.32 9.89 4.41
CA ASP A 80 13.23 11.25 4.93
C ASP A 80 11.80 11.64 5.29
N LYS A 81 10.81 11.10 4.56
CA LYS A 81 9.40 11.44 4.70
C LYS A 81 8.51 10.27 4.30
N LEU A 82 7.38 10.13 4.95
CA LEU A 82 6.31 9.22 4.54
C LEU A 82 5.19 10.04 3.90
N ASN A 83 4.74 9.64 2.72
CA ASN A 83 3.51 10.16 2.13
C ASN A 83 2.41 9.11 2.27
N ILE A 84 1.31 9.48 2.90
CA ILE A 84 0.15 8.61 3.11
C ILE A 84 -1.05 9.27 2.48
N ALA A 85 -1.72 8.58 1.56
CA ALA A 85 -2.82 9.20 0.80
C ALA A 85 -3.80 8.15 0.28
N ALA A 86 -5.06 8.54 0.18
CA ALA A 86 -6.09 7.81 -0.53
C ALA A 86 -6.63 8.72 -1.63
N LEU A 87 -6.52 8.30 -2.89
CA LEU A 87 -6.98 9.09 -4.05
C LEU A 87 -8.23 8.45 -4.66
N GLY A 88 -8.09 7.33 -5.37
CA GLY A 88 -9.22 6.62 -5.92
C GLY A 88 -9.84 7.25 -7.16
N ASN A 89 -9.15 8.19 -7.81
CA ASN A 89 -9.70 8.88 -8.98
C ASN A 89 -9.77 7.97 -10.22
N ALA A 90 -8.81 7.05 -10.38
CA ALA A 90 -8.80 6.10 -11.49
C ALA A 90 -9.36 4.74 -11.08
N VAL A 91 -8.96 4.22 -9.91
CA VAL A 91 -9.46 2.97 -9.34
C VAL A 91 -10.26 3.30 -8.10
N PRO A 92 -11.60 3.08 -8.12
CA PRO A 92 -12.45 3.51 -7.01
C PRO A 92 -12.33 2.64 -5.76
N GLN A 93 -11.94 1.37 -5.86
CA GLN A 93 -11.74 0.53 -4.67
C GLN A 93 -10.76 1.19 -3.71
N LEU A 94 -11.17 1.37 -2.45
CA LEU A 94 -10.35 2.05 -1.44
C LEU A 94 -8.97 1.41 -1.33
N HIS A 95 -7.96 2.20 -1.53
CA HIS A 95 -6.57 1.81 -1.30
C HIS A 95 -5.79 3.00 -0.75
N VAL A 96 -5.01 2.74 0.30
CA VAL A 96 -4.20 3.75 0.96
C VAL A 96 -2.75 3.57 0.53
N HIS A 97 -2.19 4.62 -0.05
CA HIS A 97 -0.78 4.66 -0.43
C HIS A 97 0.07 4.96 0.79
N ILE A 98 1.17 4.22 0.96
CA ILE A 98 2.21 4.51 1.96
C ILE A 98 3.54 4.50 1.22
N ILE A 99 4.16 5.66 1.07
CA ILE A 99 5.31 5.86 0.19
C ILE A 99 6.48 6.39 0.99
N ALA A 100 7.62 5.72 0.90
CA ALA A 100 8.86 6.21 1.49
C ALA A 100 9.51 7.20 0.53
N ARG A 101 9.65 8.45 0.98
CA ARG A 101 10.21 9.52 0.18
C ARG A 101 11.62 9.89 0.67
N ARG A 102 12.49 10.19 -0.29
CA ARG A 102 13.82 10.72 -0.03
C ARG A 102 13.95 12.09 -0.66
N LYS A 103 14.69 12.99 -0.02
CA LYS A 103 14.96 14.32 -0.60
C LYS A 103 15.74 14.25 -1.90
N THR A 104 16.27 13.07 -2.23
CA THR A 104 17.02 12.79 -3.46
C THR A 104 16.23 11.98 -4.47
N ASP A 105 14.94 11.64 -4.20
CA ASP A 105 14.15 10.84 -5.13
C ASP A 105 13.72 11.64 -6.37
N GLU A 106 13.25 10.91 -7.38
CA GLU A 106 13.00 11.47 -8.72
C GLU A 106 11.94 12.58 -8.74
N ALA A 107 10.97 12.55 -7.81
CA ALA A 107 9.88 13.51 -7.78
C ALA A 107 10.07 14.63 -6.74
N TRP A 108 10.94 14.44 -5.75
CA TRP A 108 11.05 15.35 -4.60
C TRP A 108 11.17 16.83 -5.00
N PRO A 109 10.41 17.75 -4.40
CA PRO A 109 9.45 17.59 -3.29
C PRO A 109 8.01 17.35 -3.74
N LYS A 110 7.78 17.07 -5.00
CA LYS A 110 6.44 16.85 -5.59
C LYS A 110 5.88 15.47 -5.22
N PRO A 111 4.54 15.29 -5.25
CA PRO A 111 3.95 13.96 -5.17
C PRO A 111 4.46 13.04 -6.30
N VAL A 112 4.41 11.74 -6.06
CA VAL A 112 4.98 10.75 -6.99
C VAL A 112 4.14 10.53 -8.25
N TRP A 113 2.81 10.73 -8.18
CA TRP A 113 1.90 10.43 -9.29
C TRP A 113 2.19 11.31 -10.50
N GLY A 114 2.52 10.66 -11.62
CA GLY A 114 2.77 11.34 -12.89
C GLY A 114 4.10 12.11 -12.98
N ALA A 115 4.97 11.97 -11.98
CA ALA A 115 6.23 12.71 -11.96
C ALA A 115 7.25 12.16 -12.97
N VAL A 116 7.44 10.83 -12.96
CA VAL A 116 8.36 10.14 -13.88
C VAL A 116 7.73 8.81 -14.32
N PRO A 117 8.16 8.23 -15.46
CA PRO A 117 7.68 6.91 -15.86
C PRO A 117 8.02 5.84 -14.82
N PRO A 118 7.17 4.81 -14.65
CA PRO A 118 7.48 3.69 -13.77
C PRO A 118 8.78 2.99 -14.16
N LEU A 119 9.51 2.53 -13.15
CA LEU A 119 10.75 1.77 -13.32
C LEU A 119 10.51 0.33 -12.87
N ALA A 120 10.90 -0.64 -13.69
CA ALA A 120 10.77 -2.05 -13.35
C ALA A 120 11.67 -2.40 -12.16
N HIS A 121 11.15 -3.24 -11.25
CA HIS A 121 11.94 -3.77 -10.14
C HIS A 121 13.02 -4.73 -10.64
N ASP A 122 14.20 -4.67 -10.02
CA ASP A 122 15.15 -5.77 -10.05
C ASP A 122 14.58 -6.90 -9.19
N ALA A 123 14.51 -8.12 -9.74
CA ALA A 123 13.84 -9.25 -9.09
C ALA A 123 14.48 -9.60 -7.74
N ALA A 124 15.81 -9.61 -7.66
CA ALA A 124 16.52 -9.93 -6.42
C ALA A 124 16.32 -8.83 -5.35
N ALA A 125 16.34 -7.56 -5.75
CA ALA A 125 16.11 -6.43 -4.86
C ALA A 125 14.67 -6.43 -4.33
N LEU A 126 13.69 -6.75 -5.18
CA LEU A 126 12.29 -6.86 -4.78
C LEU A 126 12.09 -7.99 -3.77
N ASP A 127 12.65 -9.17 -4.04
CA ASP A 127 12.57 -10.32 -3.13
C ASP A 127 13.16 -9.98 -1.75
N GLN A 128 14.29 -9.31 -1.73
CA GLN A 128 14.94 -8.88 -0.48
C GLN A 128 14.04 -7.89 0.29
N PHE A 129 13.48 -6.90 -0.40
CA PHE A 129 12.57 -5.93 0.21
C PHE A 129 11.32 -6.63 0.77
N MET A 130 10.73 -7.55 0.02
CA MET A 130 9.57 -8.32 0.46
C MET A 130 9.89 -9.13 1.72
N ASN A 131 11.04 -9.81 1.75
CA ASN A 131 11.45 -10.61 2.90
C ASN A 131 11.63 -9.75 4.16
N VAL A 132 12.29 -8.60 4.03
CA VAL A 132 12.52 -7.68 5.16
C VAL A 132 11.20 -7.10 5.66
N MET A 133 10.31 -6.69 4.76
CA MET A 133 9.01 -6.15 5.12
C MET A 133 8.12 -7.20 5.79
N ARG A 134 8.11 -8.44 5.27
CA ARG A 134 7.36 -9.53 5.89
C ARG A 134 7.85 -9.82 7.31
N ALA A 135 9.17 -9.81 7.52
CA ALA A 135 9.74 -10.00 8.85
C ALA A 135 9.31 -8.91 9.85
N LYS A 136 9.06 -7.70 9.38
CA LYS A 136 8.61 -6.57 10.21
C LYS A 136 7.10 -6.61 10.48
N LEU A 137 6.29 -6.96 9.47
CA LEU A 137 4.83 -6.88 9.54
C LEU A 137 4.20 -8.13 10.16
N TRP A 138 4.79 -9.30 9.94
CA TRP A 138 4.28 -10.58 10.43
C TRP A 138 5.29 -11.22 11.37
N VAL A 139 5.59 -10.51 12.46
CA VAL A 139 6.48 -11.04 13.50
C VAL A 139 5.77 -12.18 14.22
N SER A 140 6.40 -13.35 14.25
CA SER A 140 5.90 -14.50 15.01
C SER A 140 6.29 -14.42 16.48
#